data_358107bfc2a8a61154d2f16aa3b23be7
#
_entry.id   358107bfc2a8a61154d2f16aa3b23be7
#
_cell.length_a   1.000
_cell.length_b   1.000
_cell.length_c   1.000
_cell.angle_alpha   90.00
_cell.angle_beta   90.00
_cell.angle_gamma   90.00
#
_symmetry.space_group_name_H-M   'P 1'
#
loop_
_entity.id
_entity.type
_entity.pdbx_description
1 polymer ?
#
loop_
_entity_poly.entity_id
_entity_poly.type
_entity_poly.pdbx_seq_one_letter_code
_entity_poly.pdbx_strand_id
1 'polypeptide(L)'
;MPSPAPSHPWLALSATLAVQVLVTMALVSASVLAPAVAPTLGVAPERIGLYAGVGYLLAMVSGLRSGHGVAAVGALRLTQWALLSCAAGTVLAGLGPVATLLPAAALIGVGYGLVNPATAAVLNHHVPTTARGLFFSTKQTGVPIGVALAGLLMPLGLVTIGWRATAVALGVACVLTALAVQPSVKRLEPPRMPPPPDGALRLLVTVWRHPGLRAMSLASLAFATTQQVFVTFLVALLNLGLGWSLAASAGLLAVSQVASAVARIAFGVVGDHWLAPWRVLVGLGLTMALSCVALGAVALGWREAPLAVVAAVALACAATAMGWNGVFFAALAQRVPREDLPRISGATQFFTFGGGMAGPLLFGESVRAGAGWGWGFVAVALVPLLAAWNLARASRSR
;
A
#
# COMPACT_ATOMS: atom_id res chain seq x y z
N MET A 1 -35.51 17.72 -15.65
CA MET A 1 -34.29 17.03 -15.23
C MET A 1 -33.41 18.04 -14.57
N PRO A 2 -32.92 17.88 -13.35
CA PRO A 2 -31.97 18.79 -12.74
C PRO A 2 -30.71 18.83 -13.61
N SER A 3 -30.18 20.03 -13.87
CA SER A 3 -28.94 20.23 -14.61
C SER A 3 -27.84 19.38 -13.97
N PRO A 4 -27.00 18.64 -14.74
CA PRO A 4 -25.90 17.89 -14.18
C PRO A 4 -25.02 18.85 -13.37
N ALA A 5 -24.75 18.50 -12.11
CA ALA A 5 -23.85 19.26 -11.27
C ALA A 5 -22.51 19.46 -12.01
N PRO A 6 -21.88 20.65 -11.93
CA PRO A 6 -20.64 20.91 -12.64
C PRO A 6 -19.60 19.87 -12.24
N SER A 7 -19.09 19.10 -13.21
CA SER A 7 -18.06 18.10 -12.98
C SER A 7 -16.68 18.77 -12.89
N HIS A 8 -15.94 18.50 -11.82
CA HIS A 8 -14.57 19.02 -11.63
C HIS A 8 -13.56 17.86 -11.54
N PRO A 9 -13.37 17.07 -12.62
CA PRO A 9 -12.61 15.82 -12.56
C PRO A 9 -11.13 16.03 -12.19
N TRP A 10 -10.50 17.07 -12.73
CA TRP A 10 -9.09 17.37 -12.44
C TRP A 10 -8.87 17.89 -11.01
N LEU A 11 -9.79 18.69 -10.48
CA LEU A 11 -9.73 19.15 -9.10
C LEU A 11 -9.96 17.97 -8.14
N ALA A 12 -10.90 17.08 -8.46
CA ALA A 12 -11.14 15.87 -7.70
C ALA A 12 -9.90 14.95 -7.72
N LEU A 13 -9.25 14.79 -8.88
CA LEU A 13 -8.02 13.99 -9.00
C LEU A 13 -6.88 14.60 -8.19
N SER A 14 -6.60 15.90 -8.34
CA SER A 14 -5.48 16.55 -7.64
C SER A 14 -5.65 16.49 -6.12
N ALA A 15 -6.85 16.77 -5.60
CA ALA A 15 -7.15 16.68 -4.18
C ALA A 15 -6.97 15.23 -3.66
N THR A 16 -7.56 14.25 -4.34
CA THR A 16 -7.48 12.84 -3.92
C THR A 16 -6.09 12.25 -4.08
N LEU A 17 -5.33 12.68 -5.07
CA LEU A 17 -3.93 12.28 -5.28
C LEU A 17 -3.03 12.82 -4.16
N ALA A 18 -3.15 14.11 -3.82
CA ALA A 18 -2.38 14.71 -2.74
C ALA A 18 -2.63 14.01 -1.38
N VAL A 19 -3.89 13.72 -1.08
CA VAL A 19 -4.27 12.94 0.11
C VAL A 19 -3.59 11.57 0.08
N GLN A 20 -3.66 10.84 -1.04
CA GLN A 20 -3.06 9.51 -1.17
C GLN A 20 -1.55 9.53 -0.96
N VAL A 21 -0.85 10.51 -1.54
CA VAL A 21 0.60 10.67 -1.40
C VAL A 21 0.98 10.83 0.07
N LEU A 22 0.36 11.75 0.80
CA LEU A 22 0.73 12.04 2.18
C LEU A 22 0.39 10.92 3.16
N VAL A 23 -0.78 10.29 3.04
CA VAL A 23 -1.11 9.16 3.92
C VAL A 23 -0.22 7.96 3.67
N THR A 24 0.22 7.74 2.41
CA THR A 24 1.19 6.68 2.09
C THR A 24 2.57 7.03 2.64
N MET A 25 3.01 8.27 2.47
CA MET A 25 4.27 8.75 3.01
C MET A 25 4.29 8.59 4.55
N ALA A 26 3.20 8.95 5.24
CA ALA A 26 3.07 8.75 6.69
C ALA A 26 3.20 7.28 7.09
N LEU A 27 2.54 6.37 6.36
CA LEU A 27 2.55 4.93 6.66
C LEU A 27 3.95 4.30 6.53
N VAL A 28 4.75 4.72 5.54
CA VAL A 28 6.06 4.10 5.25
C VAL A 28 7.24 4.85 5.86
N SER A 29 7.06 6.07 6.36
CA SER A 29 8.13 6.92 6.88
C SER A 29 8.97 6.24 7.97
N ALA A 30 8.31 5.54 8.91
CA ALA A 30 8.98 4.80 9.97
C ALA A 30 9.85 3.66 9.43
N SER A 31 9.40 2.97 8.38
CA SER A 31 10.17 1.87 7.76
C SER A 31 11.48 2.37 7.12
N VAL A 32 11.45 3.56 6.53
CA VAL A 32 12.65 4.18 5.93
C VAL A 32 13.64 4.60 7.01
N LEU A 33 13.17 5.12 8.15
CA LEU A 33 14.01 5.61 9.23
C LEU A 33 14.41 4.53 10.24
N ALA A 34 13.75 3.37 10.25
CA ALA A 34 13.96 2.33 11.25
C ALA A 34 15.43 1.93 11.46
N PRO A 35 16.27 1.72 10.44
CA PRO A 35 17.66 1.33 10.64
C PRO A 35 18.47 2.33 11.47
N ALA A 36 18.20 3.63 11.29
CA ALA A 36 18.92 4.69 11.99
C ALA A 36 18.29 5.06 13.33
N VAL A 37 16.96 5.02 13.42
CA VAL A 37 16.23 5.54 14.59
C VAL A 37 15.98 4.47 15.65
N ALA A 38 15.70 3.23 15.28
CA ALA A 38 15.38 2.19 16.25
C ALA A 38 16.50 1.94 17.29
N PRO A 39 17.79 1.90 16.91
CA PRO A 39 18.87 1.78 17.88
C PRO A 39 18.93 2.95 18.89
N THR A 40 18.63 4.17 18.45
CA THR A 40 18.61 5.34 19.34
C THR A 40 17.47 5.30 20.37
N LEU A 41 16.47 4.48 20.12
CA LEU A 41 15.31 4.25 20.99
C LEU A 41 15.46 2.98 21.83
N GLY A 42 16.58 2.25 21.72
CA GLY A 42 16.78 0.96 22.38
C GLY A 42 15.83 -0.14 21.85
N VAL A 43 15.36 -0.03 20.62
CA VAL A 43 14.44 -0.97 19.97
C VAL A 43 15.15 -1.68 18.82
N ALA A 44 14.93 -2.99 18.69
CA ALA A 44 15.47 -3.75 17.57
C ALA A 44 14.82 -3.26 16.25
N PRO A 45 15.63 -2.98 15.20
CA PRO A 45 15.12 -2.47 13.91
C PRO A 45 14.05 -3.36 13.28
N GLU A 46 14.08 -4.67 13.49
CA GLU A 46 13.10 -5.64 12.99
C GLU A 46 11.68 -5.42 13.56
N ARG A 47 11.57 -4.73 14.70
CA ARG A 47 10.29 -4.32 15.30
C ARG A 47 9.48 -3.37 14.42
N ILE A 48 10.08 -2.81 13.36
CA ILE A 48 9.33 -2.06 12.35
C ILE A 48 8.24 -2.92 11.70
N GLY A 49 8.41 -4.24 11.65
CA GLY A 49 7.37 -5.17 11.20
C GLY A 49 6.12 -5.15 12.07
N LEU A 50 6.28 -5.04 13.40
CA LEU A 50 5.17 -4.88 14.33
C LEU A 50 4.48 -3.51 14.14
N TYR A 51 5.25 -2.45 13.99
CA TYR A 51 4.72 -1.10 13.70
C TYR A 51 3.87 -1.10 12.43
N ALA A 52 4.41 -1.61 11.32
CA ALA A 52 3.71 -1.73 10.05
C ALA A 52 2.47 -2.63 10.17
N GLY A 53 2.60 -3.78 10.87
CA GLY A 53 1.51 -4.71 11.13
C GLY A 53 0.33 -4.05 11.85
N VAL A 54 0.58 -3.29 12.92
CA VAL A 54 -0.45 -2.51 13.63
C VAL A 54 -1.08 -1.47 12.70
N GLY A 55 -0.29 -0.75 11.91
CA GLY A 55 -0.79 0.20 10.92
C GLY A 55 -1.76 -0.46 9.94
N TYR A 56 -1.38 -1.58 9.33
CA TYR A 56 -2.24 -2.31 8.38
C TYR A 56 -3.45 -2.98 9.05
N LEU A 57 -3.34 -3.44 10.29
CA LEU A 57 -4.49 -3.96 11.07
C LEU A 57 -5.56 -2.87 11.21
N LEU A 58 -5.15 -1.68 11.63
CA LEU A 58 -6.11 -0.57 11.80
C LEU A 58 -6.61 -0.04 10.45
N ALA A 59 -5.79 -0.08 9.38
CA ALA A 59 -6.24 0.22 8.02
C ALA A 59 -7.31 -0.77 7.54
N MET A 60 -7.14 -2.05 7.83
CA MET A 60 -8.14 -3.09 7.53
C MET A 60 -9.46 -2.84 8.24
N VAL A 61 -9.43 -2.55 9.55
CA VAL A 61 -10.63 -2.29 10.35
C VAL A 61 -11.33 -0.99 9.95
N SER A 62 -10.57 0.11 9.77
CA SER A 62 -11.12 1.41 9.37
C SER A 62 -11.65 1.39 7.95
N GLY A 63 -10.98 0.69 7.03
CA GLY A 63 -11.42 0.48 5.65
C GLY A 63 -12.78 -0.20 5.55
N LEU A 64 -13.05 -1.22 6.38
CA LEU A 64 -14.36 -1.88 6.45
C LEU A 64 -15.50 -0.93 6.89
N ARG A 65 -15.18 0.06 7.74
CA ARG A 65 -16.16 1.03 8.25
C ARG A 65 -16.25 2.30 7.42
N SER A 66 -15.37 2.48 6.44
CA SER A 66 -15.26 3.72 5.66
C SER A 66 -16.52 4.07 4.88
N GLY A 67 -17.29 3.08 4.39
CA GLY A 67 -18.58 3.31 3.74
C GLY A 67 -19.60 3.98 4.66
N HIS A 68 -19.66 3.56 5.93
CA HIS A 68 -20.50 4.24 6.95
C HIS A 68 -19.97 5.64 7.26
N GLY A 69 -18.62 5.81 7.30
CA GLY A 69 -17.98 7.11 7.47
C GLY A 69 -18.34 8.08 6.33
N VAL A 70 -18.29 7.64 5.08
CA VAL A 70 -18.72 8.44 3.91
C VAL A 70 -20.18 8.85 4.03
N ALA A 71 -21.07 7.94 4.42
CA ALA A 71 -22.50 8.24 4.61
C ALA A 71 -22.72 9.25 5.74
N ALA A 72 -21.99 9.14 6.85
CA ALA A 72 -22.17 9.97 8.03
C ALA A 72 -21.61 11.39 7.87
N VAL A 73 -20.33 11.51 7.46
CA VAL A 73 -19.63 12.81 7.45
C VAL A 73 -19.37 13.35 6.05
N GLY A 74 -19.50 12.54 5.02
CA GLY A 74 -19.17 12.87 3.63
C GLY A 74 -17.80 12.35 3.20
N ALA A 75 -17.60 12.19 1.89
CA ALA A 75 -16.43 11.57 1.32
C ALA A 75 -15.17 12.44 1.49
N LEU A 76 -15.25 13.73 1.11
CA LEU A 76 -14.09 14.62 1.17
C LEU A 76 -13.74 14.98 2.62
N ARG A 77 -14.74 15.14 3.48
CA ARG A 77 -14.51 15.34 4.92
C ARG A 77 -13.83 14.12 5.54
N LEU A 78 -14.19 12.91 5.11
CA LEU A 78 -13.53 11.69 5.61
C LEU A 78 -12.05 11.64 5.20
N THR A 79 -11.67 12.17 4.01
CA THR A 79 -10.26 12.30 3.64
C THR A 79 -9.50 13.30 4.52
N GLN A 80 -10.15 14.38 4.96
CA GLN A 80 -9.55 15.31 5.93
C GLN A 80 -9.33 14.64 7.28
N TRP A 81 -10.30 13.89 7.79
CA TRP A 81 -10.15 13.09 9.02
C TRP A 81 -9.00 12.07 8.90
N ALA A 82 -8.85 11.46 7.71
CA ALA A 82 -7.74 10.55 7.43
C ALA A 82 -6.38 11.27 7.54
N LEU A 83 -6.23 12.45 6.94
CA LEU A 83 -5.03 13.26 7.05
C LEU A 83 -4.74 13.70 8.49
N LEU A 84 -5.77 14.13 9.23
CA LEU A 84 -5.62 14.53 10.63
C LEU A 84 -5.23 13.35 11.53
N SER A 85 -5.77 12.15 11.27
CA SER A 85 -5.35 10.94 11.95
C SER A 85 -3.87 10.60 11.68
N CYS A 86 -3.43 10.72 10.41
CA CYS A 86 -2.01 10.55 10.05
C CYS A 86 -1.14 11.64 10.70
N ALA A 87 -1.60 12.89 10.73
CA ALA A 87 -0.89 13.98 11.40
C ALA A 87 -0.71 13.71 12.91
N ALA A 88 -1.79 13.33 13.59
CA ALA A 88 -1.74 12.98 14.99
C ALA A 88 -0.78 11.80 15.23
N GLY A 89 -0.81 10.77 14.38
CA GLY A 89 0.08 9.62 14.49
C GLY A 89 1.56 10.00 14.28
N THR A 90 1.88 10.79 13.24
CA THR A 90 3.27 11.19 12.96
C THR A 90 3.82 12.15 14.02
N VAL A 91 3.00 13.09 14.53
CA VAL A 91 3.37 13.98 15.64
C VAL A 91 3.58 13.18 16.94
N LEU A 92 2.68 12.24 17.23
CA LEU A 92 2.81 11.36 18.41
C LEU A 92 4.08 10.51 18.34
N ALA A 93 4.43 9.99 17.16
CA ALA A 93 5.69 9.26 16.96
C ALA A 93 6.90 10.16 17.19
N GLY A 94 6.87 11.42 16.73
CA GLY A 94 7.98 12.36 16.84
C GLY A 94 8.18 12.94 18.25
N LEU A 95 7.10 13.21 18.96
CA LEU A 95 7.15 13.89 20.27
C LEU A 95 7.01 12.94 21.46
N GLY A 96 6.41 11.77 21.26
CA GLY A 96 6.13 10.83 22.34
C GLY A 96 7.32 9.95 22.73
N PRO A 97 7.22 9.27 23.88
CA PRO A 97 8.14 8.20 24.25
C PRO A 97 7.96 6.95 23.36
N VAL A 98 8.88 5.98 23.49
CA VAL A 98 8.82 4.72 22.70
C VAL A 98 7.47 4.00 22.82
N ALA A 99 6.84 4.03 23.99
CA ALA A 99 5.53 3.41 24.22
C ALA A 99 4.41 3.96 23.32
N THR A 100 4.55 5.18 22.79
CA THR A 100 3.56 5.79 21.89
C THR A 100 3.69 5.38 20.43
N LEU A 101 4.73 4.65 20.05
CA LEU A 101 4.96 4.25 18.66
C LEU A 101 3.83 3.35 18.10
N LEU A 102 3.35 2.38 18.89
CA LEU A 102 2.25 1.54 18.45
C LEU A 102 0.90 2.30 18.35
N PRO A 103 0.50 3.13 19.32
CA PRO A 103 -0.60 4.08 19.14
C PRO A 103 -0.44 5.00 17.93
N ALA A 104 0.76 5.49 17.66
CA ALA A 104 1.05 6.29 16.47
C ALA A 104 0.81 5.51 15.18
N ALA A 105 1.32 4.28 15.09
CA ALA A 105 1.05 3.37 13.97
C ALA A 105 -0.45 3.11 13.78
N ALA A 106 -1.19 2.92 14.89
CA ALA A 106 -2.63 2.72 14.86
C ALA A 106 -3.37 3.93 14.26
N LEU A 107 -3.03 5.15 14.68
CA LEU A 107 -3.61 6.39 14.14
C LEU A 107 -3.31 6.55 12.64
N ILE A 108 -2.07 6.32 12.21
CA ILE A 108 -1.69 6.37 10.80
C ILE A 108 -2.46 5.31 10.01
N GLY A 109 -2.58 4.10 10.55
CA GLY A 109 -3.34 3.02 9.93
C GLY A 109 -4.82 3.34 9.76
N VAL A 110 -5.47 3.92 10.77
CA VAL A 110 -6.86 4.41 10.66
C VAL A 110 -6.98 5.39 9.51
N GLY A 111 -6.09 6.40 9.44
CA GLY A 111 -6.08 7.37 8.35
C GLY A 111 -5.93 6.69 6.98
N TYR A 112 -4.95 5.81 6.82
CA TYR A 112 -4.69 5.12 5.55
C TYR A 112 -5.87 4.28 5.06
N GLY A 113 -6.55 3.56 5.95
CA GLY A 113 -7.69 2.71 5.59
C GLY A 113 -8.92 3.47 5.11
N LEU A 114 -9.14 4.69 5.60
CA LEU A 114 -10.28 5.53 5.22
C LEU A 114 -10.16 6.11 3.81
N VAL A 115 -8.93 6.28 3.28
CA VAL A 115 -8.67 7.09 2.07
C VAL A 115 -9.24 6.46 0.80
N ASN A 116 -9.01 5.16 0.56
CA ASN A 116 -9.39 4.55 -0.71
C ASN A 116 -10.89 4.60 -0.99
N PRO A 117 -11.79 4.20 -0.08
CA PRO A 117 -13.23 4.29 -0.31
C PRO A 117 -13.72 5.74 -0.40
N ALA A 118 -13.20 6.64 0.43
CA ALA A 118 -13.57 8.05 0.43
C ALA A 118 -13.21 8.74 -0.89
N THR A 119 -11.96 8.56 -1.33
CA THR A 119 -11.49 9.13 -2.62
C THR A 119 -12.18 8.50 -3.83
N ALA A 120 -12.54 7.21 -3.75
CA ALA A 120 -13.32 6.55 -4.80
C ALA A 120 -14.71 7.17 -4.94
N ALA A 121 -15.38 7.50 -3.84
CA ALA A 121 -16.69 8.16 -3.89
C ALA A 121 -16.60 9.54 -4.57
N VAL A 122 -15.58 10.35 -4.25
CA VAL A 122 -15.34 11.65 -4.89
C VAL A 122 -15.11 11.50 -6.40
N LEU A 123 -14.20 10.59 -6.80
CA LEU A 123 -13.88 10.38 -8.22
C LEU A 123 -15.07 9.82 -9.01
N ASN A 124 -15.82 8.87 -8.45
CA ASN A 124 -17.00 8.31 -9.10
C ASN A 124 -18.07 9.35 -9.40
N HIS A 125 -18.18 10.39 -8.56
CA HIS A 125 -19.15 11.46 -8.76
C HIS A 125 -18.70 12.46 -9.84
N HIS A 126 -17.42 12.83 -9.88
CA HIS A 126 -16.91 13.89 -10.74
C HIS A 126 -16.33 13.44 -12.07
N VAL A 127 -15.99 12.15 -12.20
CA VAL A 127 -15.31 11.61 -13.39
C VAL A 127 -16.31 10.90 -14.30
N PRO A 128 -16.38 11.26 -15.61
CA PRO A 128 -17.21 10.56 -16.58
C PRO A 128 -16.87 9.06 -16.63
N THR A 129 -17.89 8.22 -16.88
CA THR A 129 -17.73 6.77 -16.92
C THR A 129 -16.66 6.29 -17.91
N THR A 130 -16.51 6.99 -19.02
CA THR A 130 -15.51 6.71 -20.08
C THR A 130 -14.07 6.99 -19.65
N ALA A 131 -13.84 7.88 -18.67
CA ALA A 131 -12.51 8.25 -18.20
C ALA A 131 -12.15 7.69 -16.82
N ARG A 132 -13.07 6.97 -16.15
CA ARG A 132 -12.85 6.47 -14.79
C ARG A 132 -11.59 5.63 -14.65
N GLY A 133 -11.31 4.74 -15.59
CA GLY A 133 -10.11 3.90 -15.55
C GLY A 133 -8.83 4.73 -15.45
N LEU A 134 -8.69 5.76 -16.30
CA LEU A 134 -7.54 6.66 -16.30
C LEU A 134 -7.41 7.42 -14.98
N PHE A 135 -8.50 8.04 -14.50
CA PHE A 135 -8.47 8.85 -13.28
C PHE A 135 -8.17 8.01 -12.03
N PHE A 136 -8.76 6.81 -11.91
CA PHE A 136 -8.47 5.91 -10.80
C PHE A 136 -7.03 5.39 -10.85
N SER A 137 -6.53 5.04 -12.03
CA SER A 137 -5.13 4.60 -12.19
C SER A 137 -4.17 5.72 -11.83
N THR A 138 -4.43 6.95 -12.30
CA THR A 138 -3.62 8.13 -11.95
C THR A 138 -3.65 8.41 -10.45
N LYS A 139 -4.84 8.36 -9.82
CA LYS A 139 -4.96 8.51 -8.35
C LYS A 139 -4.13 7.45 -7.61
N GLN A 140 -4.11 6.22 -8.09
CA GLN A 140 -3.36 5.14 -7.46
C GLN A 140 -1.82 5.29 -7.59
N THR A 141 -1.32 6.14 -8.50
CA THR A 141 0.10 6.50 -8.52
C THR A 141 0.53 7.30 -7.29
N GLY A 142 -0.42 7.84 -6.52
CA GLY A 142 -0.15 8.45 -5.22
C GLY A 142 0.53 7.51 -4.23
N VAL A 143 0.30 6.20 -4.35
CA VAL A 143 0.99 5.21 -3.49
C VAL A 143 2.49 5.16 -3.79
N PRO A 144 2.95 4.83 -5.02
CA PRO A 144 4.38 4.83 -5.32
C PRO A 144 5.02 6.21 -5.15
N ILE A 145 4.33 7.31 -5.45
CA ILE A 145 4.85 8.67 -5.22
C ILE A 145 5.08 8.90 -3.72
N GLY A 146 4.13 8.52 -2.85
CA GLY A 146 4.29 8.66 -1.40
C GLY A 146 5.45 7.85 -0.84
N VAL A 147 5.65 6.61 -1.33
CA VAL A 147 6.81 5.77 -0.95
C VAL A 147 8.13 6.39 -1.44
N ALA A 148 8.16 6.87 -2.70
CA ALA A 148 9.35 7.52 -3.25
C ALA A 148 9.72 8.80 -2.48
N LEU A 149 8.74 9.64 -2.18
CA LEU A 149 8.97 10.86 -1.37
C LEU A 149 9.43 10.51 0.05
N ALA A 150 8.89 9.46 0.67
CA ALA A 150 9.40 8.99 1.96
C ALA A 150 10.88 8.56 1.84
N GLY A 151 11.23 7.78 0.80
CA GLY A 151 12.61 7.36 0.54
C GLY A 151 13.59 8.52 0.35
N LEU A 152 13.16 9.63 -0.23
CA LEU A 152 14.00 10.80 -0.47
C LEU A 152 14.00 11.78 0.71
N LEU A 153 12.82 12.13 1.23
CA LEU A 153 12.67 13.22 2.20
C LEU A 153 12.95 12.79 3.65
N MET A 154 12.71 11.52 4.02
CA MET A 154 12.95 11.08 5.38
C MET A 154 14.43 11.04 5.76
N PRO A 155 15.35 10.47 4.95
CA PRO A 155 16.78 10.56 5.25
C PRO A 155 17.31 11.98 5.22
N LEU A 156 16.84 12.82 4.28
CA LEU A 156 17.21 14.24 4.24
C LEU A 156 16.79 14.98 5.49
N GLY A 157 15.55 14.79 5.95
CA GLY A 157 15.06 15.37 7.18
C GLY A 157 15.82 14.87 8.40
N LEU A 158 16.17 13.58 8.45
CA LEU A 158 16.97 13.00 9.54
C LEU A 158 18.30 13.75 9.73
N VAL A 159 19.02 14.03 8.62
CA VAL A 159 20.36 14.68 8.72
C VAL A 159 20.29 16.20 8.88
N THR A 160 19.19 16.85 8.48
CA THR A 160 19.06 18.32 8.54
C THR A 160 18.41 18.82 9.81
N ILE A 161 17.32 18.22 10.26
CA ILE A 161 16.51 18.68 11.41
C ILE A 161 16.28 17.59 12.46
N GLY A 162 16.79 16.37 12.21
CA GLY A 162 16.59 15.21 13.08
C GLY A 162 15.25 14.51 12.85
N TRP A 163 15.19 13.22 13.21
CA TRP A 163 14.03 12.37 12.92
C TRP A 163 12.73 12.82 13.60
N ARG A 164 12.81 13.38 14.82
CA ARG A 164 11.64 13.87 15.57
C ARG A 164 10.99 15.05 14.86
N ALA A 165 11.78 16.06 14.50
CA ALA A 165 11.29 17.21 13.75
C ALA A 165 10.79 16.83 12.36
N THR A 166 11.43 15.84 11.70
CA THR A 166 10.97 15.31 10.41
C THR A 166 9.60 14.64 10.51
N ALA A 167 9.34 13.86 11.56
CA ALA A 167 8.04 13.26 11.80
C ALA A 167 6.95 14.32 12.07
N VAL A 168 7.27 15.34 12.85
CA VAL A 168 6.37 16.49 13.10
C VAL A 168 6.11 17.28 11.82
N ALA A 169 7.14 17.56 11.02
CA ALA A 169 7.00 18.25 9.74
C ALA A 169 6.07 17.52 8.76
N LEU A 170 6.15 16.18 8.73
CA LEU A 170 5.20 15.36 7.96
C LEU A 170 3.77 15.50 8.49
N GLY A 171 3.59 15.52 9.81
CA GLY A 171 2.29 15.79 10.44
C GLY A 171 1.73 17.15 10.06
N VAL A 172 2.57 18.19 10.10
CA VAL A 172 2.21 19.55 9.65
C VAL A 172 1.80 19.55 8.18
N ALA A 173 2.53 18.86 7.30
CA ALA A 173 2.17 18.72 5.89
C ALA A 173 0.79 18.05 5.70
N CYS A 174 0.45 17.04 6.49
CA CYS A 174 -0.87 16.43 6.50
C CYS A 174 -1.96 17.44 6.91
N VAL A 175 -1.72 18.23 7.97
CA VAL A 175 -2.68 19.28 8.40
C VAL A 175 -2.85 20.34 7.32
N LEU A 176 -1.75 20.86 6.76
CA LEU A 176 -1.81 21.88 5.71
C LEU A 176 -2.57 21.38 4.48
N THR A 177 -2.39 20.09 4.10
CA THR A 177 -3.14 19.50 2.99
C THR A 177 -4.62 19.34 3.34
N ALA A 178 -4.96 18.95 4.57
CA ALA A 178 -6.35 18.89 5.01
C ALA A 178 -7.03 20.27 4.94
N LEU A 179 -6.30 21.33 5.32
CA LEU A 179 -6.77 22.73 5.20
C LEU A 179 -6.86 23.17 3.73
N ALA A 180 -5.89 22.82 2.89
CA ALA A 180 -5.89 23.16 1.46
C ALA A 180 -7.05 22.48 0.69
N VAL A 181 -7.49 21.31 1.13
CA VAL A 181 -8.66 20.61 0.57
C VAL A 181 -9.99 21.22 1.06
N GLN A 182 -10.01 21.94 2.18
CA GLN A 182 -11.24 22.50 2.77
C GLN A 182 -12.08 23.37 1.82
N PRO A 183 -11.53 24.31 1.02
CA PRO A 183 -12.32 25.10 0.07
C PRO A 183 -12.99 24.25 -1.00
N SER A 184 -12.41 23.09 -1.33
CA SER A 184 -12.93 22.17 -2.33
C SER A 184 -14.11 21.33 -1.82
N VAL A 185 -14.35 21.24 -0.50
CA VAL A 185 -15.46 20.47 0.07
C VAL A 185 -16.80 20.89 -0.52
N LYS A 186 -17.06 22.21 -0.61
CA LYS A 186 -18.33 22.71 -1.17
C LYS A 186 -18.55 22.34 -2.65
N ARG A 187 -17.47 22.10 -3.40
CA ARG A 187 -17.53 21.81 -4.85
C ARG A 187 -17.43 20.33 -5.16
N LEU A 188 -16.71 19.59 -4.34
CA LEU A 188 -16.35 18.19 -4.61
C LEU A 188 -17.07 17.18 -3.73
N GLU A 189 -17.80 17.61 -2.69
CA GLU A 189 -18.51 16.64 -1.83
C GLU A 189 -19.66 15.99 -2.58
N PRO A 190 -19.66 14.66 -2.81
CA PRO A 190 -20.77 13.96 -3.44
C PRO A 190 -22.03 14.03 -2.56
N PRO A 191 -23.22 13.91 -3.16
CA PRO A 191 -24.45 13.71 -2.40
C PRO A 191 -24.29 12.51 -1.45
N ARG A 192 -24.77 12.64 -0.22
CA ARG A 192 -24.71 11.56 0.76
C ARG A 192 -25.58 10.41 0.32
N MET A 193 -24.98 9.23 0.22
CA MET A 193 -25.70 7.99 -0.03
C MET A 193 -25.98 7.28 1.31
N PRO A 194 -27.11 6.55 1.41
CA PRO A 194 -27.35 5.72 2.59
C PRO A 194 -26.20 4.73 2.78
N PRO A 195 -25.92 4.33 4.02
CA PRO A 195 -24.88 3.33 4.28
C PRO A 195 -25.21 2.02 3.57
N PRO A 196 -24.19 1.22 3.20
CA PRO A 196 -24.41 -0.05 2.52
C PRO A 196 -25.36 -0.94 3.33
N PRO A 197 -26.41 -1.54 2.71
CA PRO A 197 -27.41 -2.32 3.42
C PRO A 197 -26.87 -3.62 4.02
N ASP A 198 -25.83 -4.19 3.39
CA ASP A 198 -25.19 -5.40 3.88
C ASP A 198 -24.02 -5.06 4.79
N GLY A 199 -24.00 -5.64 5.97
CA GLY A 199 -22.85 -5.51 6.86
C GLY A 199 -21.58 -6.07 6.19
N ALA A 200 -20.44 -5.40 6.38
CA ALA A 200 -19.16 -5.79 5.80
C ALA A 200 -18.81 -7.28 6.00
N LEU A 201 -19.24 -7.86 7.13
CA LEU A 201 -19.01 -9.27 7.44
C LEU A 201 -19.75 -10.21 6.48
N ARG A 202 -21.01 -9.91 6.12
CA ARG A 202 -21.76 -10.71 5.13
C ARG A 202 -21.08 -10.70 3.77
N LEU A 203 -20.56 -9.56 3.37
CA LEU A 203 -19.84 -9.43 2.10
C LEU A 203 -18.53 -10.27 2.09
N LEU A 204 -17.78 -10.26 3.20
CA LEU A 204 -16.59 -11.12 3.35
C LEU A 204 -16.96 -12.60 3.26
N VAL A 205 -18.05 -13.03 3.89
CA VAL A 205 -18.55 -14.41 3.82
C VAL A 205 -18.94 -14.77 2.38
N THR A 206 -19.60 -13.85 1.65
CA THR A 206 -19.95 -14.06 0.23
C THR A 206 -18.73 -14.26 -0.64
N VAL A 207 -17.71 -13.41 -0.50
CA VAL A 207 -16.42 -13.52 -1.21
C VAL A 207 -15.72 -14.85 -0.88
N TRP A 208 -15.74 -15.26 0.40
CA TRP A 208 -15.08 -16.49 0.84
C TRP A 208 -15.77 -17.76 0.34
N ARG A 209 -17.08 -17.76 0.24
CA ARG A 209 -17.87 -18.90 -0.25
C ARG A 209 -17.76 -19.11 -1.75
N HIS A 210 -17.48 -18.07 -2.53
CA HIS A 210 -17.32 -18.18 -3.98
C HIS A 210 -15.88 -18.62 -4.34
N PRO A 211 -15.64 -19.81 -4.92
CA PRO A 211 -14.29 -20.36 -5.12
C PRO A 211 -13.35 -19.43 -5.89
N GLY A 212 -13.84 -18.80 -6.98
CA GLY A 212 -13.05 -17.88 -7.79
C GLY A 212 -12.68 -16.59 -7.06
N LEU A 213 -13.60 -16.01 -6.26
CA LEU A 213 -13.35 -14.82 -5.47
C LEU A 213 -12.44 -15.12 -4.28
N ARG A 214 -12.59 -16.28 -3.66
CA ARG A 214 -11.69 -16.77 -2.61
C ARG A 214 -10.26 -16.91 -3.13
N ALA A 215 -10.07 -17.54 -4.30
CA ALA A 215 -8.75 -17.68 -4.90
C ALA A 215 -8.11 -16.32 -5.19
N MET A 216 -8.87 -15.35 -5.69
CA MET A 216 -8.40 -13.99 -5.92
C MET A 216 -8.09 -13.25 -4.62
N SER A 217 -8.92 -13.41 -3.59
CA SER A 217 -8.68 -12.78 -2.27
C SER A 217 -7.42 -13.34 -1.60
N LEU A 218 -7.19 -14.65 -1.68
CA LEU A 218 -5.95 -15.28 -1.20
C LEU A 218 -4.73 -14.82 -2.01
N ALA A 219 -4.89 -14.63 -3.33
CA ALA A 219 -3.82 -14.09 -4.15
C ALA A 219 -3.51 -12.62 -3.78
N SER A 220 -4.52 -11.77 -3.57
CA SER A 220 -4.30 -10.39 -3.14
C SER A 220 -3.63 -10.30 -1.76
N LEU A 221 -4.02 -11.16 -0.82
CA LEU A 221 -3.36 -11.30 0.48
C LEU A 221 -1.88 -11.65 0.30
N ALA A 222 -1.59 -12.68 -0.50
CA ALA A 222 -0.23 -13.18 -0.72
C ALA A 222 0.66 -12.14 -1.44
N PHE A 223 0.16 -11.50 -2.48
CA PHE A 223 0.89 -10.47 -3.22
C PHE A 223 1.13 -9.23 -2.37
N ALA A 224 0.12 -8.82 -1.58
CA ALA A 224 0.28 -7.73 -0.63
C ALA A 224 1.27 -8.07 0.50
N THR A 225 1.30 -9.32 0.98
CA THR A 225 2.31 -9.81 1.92
C THR A 225 3.71 -9.54 1.38
N THR A 226 4.00 -10.01 0.17
CA THR A 226 5.32 -9.84 -0.48
C THR A 226 5.63 -8.36 -0.73
N GLN A 227 4.67 -7.61 -1.26
CA GLN A 227 4.79 -6.17 -1.50
C GLN A 227 5.16 -5.41 -0.23
N GLN A 228 4.44 -5.67 0.89
CA GLN A 228 4.67 -4.92 2.11
C GLN A 228 5.93 -5.36 2.86
N VAL A 229 6.34 -6.62 2.78
CA VAL A 229 7.67 -7.04 3.24
C VAL A 229 8.75 -6.30 2.48
N PHE A 230 8.66 -6.23 1.15
CA PHE A 230 9.62 -5.49 0.33
C PHE A 230 9.70 -4.00 0.73
N VAL A 231 8.56 -3.31 0.78
CA VAL A 231 8.52 -1.87 1.11
C VAL A 231 9.02 -1.59 2.52
N THR A 232 8.68 -2.45 3.48
CA THR A 232 9.02 -2.25 4.89
C THR A 232 10.49 -2.54 5.17
N PHE A 233 11.06 -3.56 4.52
CA PHE A 233 12.37 -4.09 4.92
C PHE A 233 13.48 -3.91 3.89
N LEU A 234 13.21 -3.40 2.66
CA LEU A 234 14.27 -3.19 1.67
C LEU A 234 15.37 -2.27 2.22
N VAL A 235 14.99 -1.15 2.84
CA VAL A 235 15.98 -0.20 3.40
C VAL A 235 16.78 -0.87 4.52
N ALA A 236 16.14 -1.62 5.41
CA ALA A 236 16.80 -2.36 6.47
C ALA A 236 17.74 -3.46 5.94
N LEU A 237 17.29 -4.23 4.94
CA LEU A 237 18.11 -5.23 4.27
C LEU A 237 19.39 -4.62 3.67
N LEU A 238 19.25 -3.52 2.93
CA LEU A 238 20.39 -2.87 2.26
C LEU A 238 21.33 -2.21 3.28
N ASN A 239 20.79 -1.54 4.29
CA ASN A 239 21.58 -0.82 5.27
C ASN A 239 22.22 -1.75 6.31
N LEU A 240 21.41 -2.60 6.98
CA LEU A 240 21.88 -3.46 8.07
C LEU A 240 22.43 -4.79 7.55
N GLY A 241 21.86 -5.34 6.48
CA GLY A 241 22.27 -6.63 5.90
C GLY A 241 23.48 -6.50 4.98
N LEU A 242 23.51 -5.47 4.10
CA LEU A 242 24.54 -5.30 3.09
C LEU A 242 25.50 -4.11 3.37
N GLY A 243 25.30 -3.35 4.46
CA GLY A 243 26.20 -2.26 4.87
C GLY A 243 26.10 -0.98 4.02
N TRP A 244 25.02 -0.79 3.25
CA TRP A 244 24.86 0.43 2.46
C TRP A 244 24.53 1.63 3.35
N SER A 245 24.85 2.85 2.86
CA SER A 245 24.37 4.05 3.54
C SER A 245 22.83 4.11 3.57
N LEU A 246 22.25 4.74 4.58
CA LEU A 246 20.80 4.93 4.67
C LEU A 246 20.25 5.66 3.45
N ALA A 247 20.98 6.71 2.97
CA ALA A 247 20.59 7.48 1.80
C ALA A 247 20.56 6.63 0.53
N ALA A 248 21.58 5.79 0.28
CA ALA A 248 21.62 4.88 -0.88
C ALA A 248 20.51 3.83 -0.81
N SER A 249 20.28 3.24 0.37
CA SER A 249 19.23 2.24 0.62
C SER A 249 17.83 2.82 0.37
N ALA A 250 17.56 3.98 0.91
CA ALA A 250 16.28 4.67 0.75
C ALA A 250 16.11 5.24 -0.68
N GLY A 251 17.19 5.67 -1.30
CA GLY A 251 17.24 6.08 -2.71
C GLY A 251 16.85 4.94 -3.65
N LEU A 252 17.36 3.72 -3.42
CA LEU A 252 16.97 2.56 -4.22
C LEU A 252 15.48 2.20 -4.00
N LEU A 253 14.95 2.33 -2.78
CA LEU A 253 13.51 2.20 -2.55
C LEU A 253 12.72 3.23 -3.36
N ALA A 254 13.16 4.50 -3.41
CA ALA A 254 12.51 5.54 -4.21
C ALA A 254 12.54 5.21 -5.71
N VAL A 255 13.69 4.81 -6.27
CA VAL A 255 13.82 4.39 -7.67
C VAL A 255 12.98 3.17 -7.97
N SER A 256 12.87 2.23 -7.04
CA SER A 256 12.04 1.03 -7.19
C SER A 256 10.55 1.36 -7.41
N GLN A 257 10.08 2.52 -6.93
CA GLN A 257 8.70 2.97 -7.17
C GLN A 257 8.45 3.39 -8.61
N VAL A 258 9.48 3.91 -9.30
CA VAL A 258 9.40 4.20 -10.75
C VAL A 258 9.27 2.88 -11.53
N ALA A 259 10.13 1.89 -11.22
CA ALA A 259 10.04 0.55 -11.81
C ALA A 259 8.66 -0.09 -11.57
N SER A 260 8.11 0.06 -10.37
CA SER A 260 6.75 -0.38 -10.01
C SER A 260 5.66 0.29 -10.85
N ALA A 261 5.75 1.60 -11.04
CA ALA A 261 4.77 2.37 -11.82
C ALA A 261 4.81 1.94 -13.31
N VAL A 262 6.00 1.79 -13.89
CA VAL A 262 6.18 1.28 -15.26
C VAL A 262 5.63 -0.14 -15.39
N ALA A 263 5.96 -1.02 -14.45
CA ALA A 263 5.50 -2.39 -14.43
C ALA A 263 3.98 -2.52 -14.36
N ARG A 264 3.30 -1.67 -13.56
CA ARG A 264 1.82 -1.62 -13.50
C ARG A 264 1.19 -1.36 -14.87
N ILE A 265 1.76 -0.41 -15.62
CA ILE A 265 1.28 -0.08 -16.96
C ILE A 265 1.57 -1.23 -17.92
N ALA A 266 2.81 -1.74 -17.91
CA ALA A 266 3.24 -2.81 -18.79
C ALA A 266 2.40 -4.09 -18.59
N PHE A 267 2.21 -4.54 -17.36
CA PHE A 267 1.39 -5.72 -17.07
C PHE A 267 -0.10 -5.50 -17.35
N GLY A 268 -0.60 -4.27 -17.21
CA GLY A 268 -1.94 -3.89 -17.66
C GLY A 268 -2.09 -4.11 -19.17
N VAL A 269 -1.17 -3.56 -19.97
CA VAL A 269 -1.15 -3.72 -21.43
C VAL A 269 -1.03 -5.20 -21.84
N VAL A 270 -0.18 -5.98 -21.16
CA VAL A 270 -0.08 -7.43 -21.40
C VAL A 270 -1.41 -8.13 -21.11
N GLY A 271 -2.10 -7.73 -20.03
CA GLY A 271 -3.40 -8.29 -19.67
C GLY A 271 -4.55 -7.90 -20.60
N ASP A 272 -4.45 -6.73 -21.25
CA ASP A 272 -5.49 -6.24 -22.15
C ASP A 272 -5.34 -6.79 -23.57
N HIS A 273 -4.09 -7.05 -24.05
CA HIS A 273 -3.83 -7.32 -25.47
C HIS A 273 -3.30 -8.74 -25.75
N TRP A 274 -2.52 -9.34 -24.83
CA TRP A 274 -1.77 -10.57 -25.14
C TRP A 274 -2.15 -11.79 -24.30
N LEU A 275 -2.41 -11.59 -23.02
CA LEU A 275 -2.69 -12.68 -22.08
C LEU A 275 -3.92 -12.34 -21.23
N ALA A 276 -4.78 -13.32 -21.00
CA ALA A 276 -5.88 -13.12 -20.04
C ALA A 276 -5.33 -12.65 -18.68
N PRO A 277 -5.94 -11.63 -18.04
CA PRO A 277 -5.47 -11.06 -16.77
C PRO A 277 -5.18 -12.09 -15.68
N TRP A 278 -5.95 -13.17 -15.66
CA TRP A 278 -5.72 -14.29 -14.75
C TRP A 278 -4.37 -15.00 -14.97
N ARG A 279 -3.98 -15.21 -16.24
CA ARG A 279 -2.68 -15.82 -16.57
C ARG A 279 -1.52 -14.90 -16.21
N VAL A 280 -1.71 -13.59 -16.40
CA VAL A 280 -0.74 -12.58 -16.00
C VAL A 280 -0.52 -12.63 -14.48
N LEU A 281 -1.59 -12.75 -13.67
CA LEU A 281 -1.47 -12.90 -12.21
C LEU A 281 -0.71 -14.16 -11.80
N VAL A 282 -0.93 -15.28 -12.49
CA VAL A 282 -0.16 -16.52 -12.24
C VAL A 282 1.32 -16.30 -12.54
N GLY A 283 1.64 -15.72 -13.71
CA GLY A 283 3.02 -15.39 -14.08
C GLY A 283 3.67 -14.42 -13.10
N LEU A 284 2.93 -13.40 -12.66
CA LEU A 284 3.40 -12.45 -11.64
C LEU A 284 3.72 -13.13 -10.30
N GLY A 285 2.90 -14.08 -9.85
CA GLY A 285 3.18 -14.82 -8.63
C GLY A 285 4.47 -15.66 -8.73
N LEU A 286 4.74 -16.27 -9.89
CA LEU A 286 5.98 -17.03 -10.13
C LEU A 286 7.21 -16.11 -10.22
N THR A 287 7.13 -15.01 -10.97
CA THR A 287 8.24 -14.05 -11.11
C THR A 287 8.53 -13.31 -9.81
N MET A 288 7.49 -13.02 -9.03
CA MET A 288 7.61 -12.44 -7.69
C MET A 288 8.34 -13.40 -6.73
N ALA A 289 7.99 -14.69 -6.75
CA ALA A 289 8.70 -15.70 -5.96
C ALA A 289 10.18 -15.79 -6.34
N LEU A 290 10.47 -15.84 -7.65
CA LEU A 290 11.85 -15.89 -8.15
C LEU A 290 12.65 -14.65 -7.75
N SER A 291 12.09 -13.45 -7.87
CA SER A 291 12.77 -12.21 -7.49
C SER A 291 13.01 -12.10 -5.98
N CYS A 292 12.10 -12.63 -5.15
CA CYS A 292 12.31 -12.73 -3.70
C CYS A 292 13.46 -13.70 -3.36
N VAL A 293 13.52 -14.86 -4.03
CA VAL A 293 14.64 -15.80 -3.87
C VAL A 293 15.96 -15.15 -4.29
N ALA A 294 15.97 -14.44 -5.44
CA ALA A 294 17.17 -13.76 -5.92
C ALA A 294 17.65 -12.69 -4.92
N LEU A 295 16.72 -11.89 -4.38
CA LEU A 295 17.04 -10.86 -3.38
C LEU A 295 17.58 -11.49 -2.09
N GLY A 296 16.98 -12.59 -1.64
CA GLY A 296 17.44 -13.36 -0.49
C GLY A 296 18.82 -13.99 -0.73
N ALA A 297 19.07 -14.55 -1.91
CA ALA A 297 20.35 -15.16 -2.27
C ALA A 297 21.50 -14.12 -2.29
N VAL A 298 21.24 -12.92 -2.82
CA VAL A 298 22.20 -11.81 -2.75
C VAL A 298 22.55 -11.48 -1.29
N ALA A 299 21.55 -11.43 -0.42
CA ALA A 299 21.76 -11.11 0.98
C ALA A 299 22.48 -12.22 1.76
N LEU A 300 22.36 -13.49 1.35
CA LEU A 300 22.99 -14.64 2.02
C LEU A 300 24.45 -14.85 1.61
N GLY A 301 24.72 -14.75 0.32
CA GLY A 301 25.98 -15.25 -0.21
C GLY A 301 26.88 -14.19 -0.83
N TRP A 302 26.40 -12.98 -1.05
CA TRP A 302 27.13 -12.02 -1.86
C TRP A 302 27.14 -10.61 -1.25
N ARG A 303 27.79 -10.50 -0.07
CA ARG A 303 27.93 -9.19 0.62
C ARG A 303 28.66 -8.14 -0.23
N GLU A 304 29.55 -8.59 -1.13
CA GLU A 304 30.30 -7.73 -2.06
C GLU A 304 29.66 -7.67 -3.45
N ALA A 305 28.37 -8.02 -3.57
CA ALA A 305 27.67 -7.97 -4.85
C ALA A 305 27.77 -6.58 -5.47
N PRO A 306 28.08 -6.48 -6.77
CA PRO A 306 28.12 -5.20 -7.44
C PRO A 306 26.82 -4.44 -7.27
N LEU A 307 26.91 -3.13 -7.01
CA LEU A 307 25.76 -2.25 -6.82
C LEU A 307 24.67 -2.45 -7.90
N ALA A 308 25.10 -2.59 -9.16
CA ALA A 308 24.22 -2.79 -10.30
C ALA A 308 23.39 -4.09 -10.19
N VAL A 309 23.98 -5.18 -9.67
CA VAL A 309 23.30 -6.47 -9.50
C VAL A 309 22.26 -6.37 -8.40
N VAL A 310 22.62 -5.81 -7.24
CA VAL A 310 21.69 -5.60 -6.13
C VAL A 310 20.53 -4.71 -6.57
N ALA A 311 20.83 -3.62 -7.25
CA ALA A 311 19.82 -2.70 -7.79
C ALA A 311 18.91 -3.39 -8.81
N ALA A 312 19.45 -4.14 -9.76
CA ALA A 312 18.66 -4.85 -10.76
C ALA A 312 17.70 -5.87 -10.13
N VAL A 313 18.18 -6.66 -9.14
CA VAL A 313 17.34 -7.62 -8.41
C VAL A 313 16.26 -6.93 -7.58
N ALA A 314 16.61 -5.84 -6.90
CA ALA A 314 15.63 -5.07 -6.12
C ALA A 314 14.57 -4.42 -7.04
N LEU A 315 14.96 -3.88 -8.19
CA LEU A 315 14.03 -3.31 -9.18
C LEU A 315 13.11 -4.39 -9.79
N ALA A 316 13.64 -5.58 -10.10
CA ALA A 316 12.85 -6.70 -10.56
C ALA A 316 11.84 -7.17 -9.50
N CYS A 317 12.27 -7.23 -8.23
CA CYS A 317 11.39 -7.53 -7.12
C CYS A 317 10.29 -6.46 -6.96
N ALA A 318 10.63 -5.19 -7.03
CA ALA A 318 9.66 -4.09 -6.97
C ALA A 318 8.65 -4.15 -8.12
N ALA A 319 9.12 -4.33 -9.35
CA ALA A 319 8.28 -4.42 -10.54
C ALA A 319 7.22 -5.53 -10.42
N THR A 320 7.66 -6.71 -9.97
CA THR A 320 6.77 -7.87 -9.82
C THR A 320 5.88 -7.75 -8.59
N ALA A 321 6.43 -7.37 -7.42
CA ALA A 321 5.70 -7.29 -6.16
C ALA A 321 4.65 -6.16 -6.12
N MET A 322 4.80 -5.11 -6.93
CA MET A 322 3.88 -3.97 -6.91
C MET A 322 3.10 -3.79 -8.22
N GLY A 323 3.45 -4.54 -9.30
CA GLY A 323 2.82 -4.41 -10.62
C GLY A 323 1.43 -5.06 -10.74
N TRP A 324 1.02 -5.88 -9.79
CA TRP A 324 -0.15 -6.75 -9.88
C TRP A 324 -1.51 -6.05 -9.74
N ASN A 325 -1.57 -4.89 -9.09
CA ASN A 325 -2.84 -4.27 -8.66
C ASN A 325 -3.81 -3.99 -9.84
N GLY A 326 -3.31 -3.44 -10.95
CA GLY A 326 -4.15 -3.16 -12.13
C GLY A 326 -4.71 -4.42 -12.76
N VAL A 327 -3.86 -5.41 -12.97
CA VAL A 327 -4.23 -6.73 -13.52
C VAL A 327 -5.21 -7.46 -12.60
N PHE A 328 -5.05 -7.32 -11.29
CA PHE A 328 -5.97 -7.90 -10.32
C PHE A 328 -7.40 -7.37 -10.49
N PHE A 329 -7.56 -6.04 -10.59
CA PHE A 329 -8.88 -5.45 -10.79
C PHE A 329 -9.47 -5.79 -12.17
N ALA A 330 -8.65 -5.88 -13.21
CA ALA A 330 -9.08 -6.35 -14.53
C ALA A 330 -9.58 -7.82 -14.48
N ALA A 331 -8.85 -8.70 -13.79
CA ALA A 331 -9.25 -10.09 -13.60
C ALA A 331 -10.52 -10.22 -12.73
N LEU A 332 -10.69 -9.35 -11.73
CA LEU A 332 -11.89 -9.30 -10.89
C LEU A 332 -13.11 -8.85 -11.71
N ALA A 333 -12.96 -7.82 -12.53
CA ALA A 333 -14.02 -7.28 -13.37
C ALA A 333 -14.55 -8.30 -14.41
N GLN A 334 -13.75 -9.28 -14.80
CA GLN A 334 -14.18 -10.37 -15.68
C GLN A 334 -15.03 -11.45 -14.97
N ARG A 335 -15.10 -11.42 -13.61
CA ARG A 335 -15.75 -12.45 -12.79
C ARG A 335 -16.95 -11.95 -12.00
N VAL A 336 -17.12 -10.65 -11.93
CA VAL A 336 -18.13 -10.00 -11.10
C VAL A 336 -19.00 -9.11 -11.97
N PRO A 337 -20.34 -9.13 -11.82
CA PRO A 337 -21.22 -8.16 -12.48
C PRO A 337 -20.78 -6.73 -12.21
N ARG A 338 -20.96 -5.84 -13.17
CA ARG A 338 -20.51 -4.45 -13.08
C ARG A 338 -21.07 -3.71 -11.86
N GLU A 339 -22.30 -4.02 -11.47
CA GLU A 339 -23.01 -3.48 -10.33
C GLU A 339 -22.39 -3.89 -8.98
N ASP A 340 -21.87 -5.13 -8.88
CA ASP A 340 -21.27 -5.66 -7.65
C ASP A 340 -19.75 -5.37 -7.54
N LEU A 341 -19.12 -4.96 -8.64
CA LEU A 341 -17.67 -4.77 -8.70
C LEU A 341 -17.13 -3.82 -7.60
N PRO A 342 -17.73 -2.67 -7.30
CA PRO A 342 -17.26 -1.79 -6.24
C PRO A 342 -17.30 -2.46 -4.84
N ARG A 343 -18.38 -3.20 -4.56
CA ARG A 343 -18.57 -3.90 -3.28
C ARG A 343 -17.56 -5.03 -3.11
N ILE A 344 -17.43 -5.88 -4.11
CA ILE A 344 -16.49 -7.02 -4.09
C ILE A 344 -15.05 -6.54 -4.05
N SER A 345 -14.70 -5.47 -4.79
CA SER A 345 -13.36 -4.84 -4.70
C SER A 345 -13.06 -4.34 -3.29
N GLY A 346 -14.04 -3.73 -2.62
CA GLY A 346 -13.89 -3.31 -1.22
C GLY A 346 -13.64 -4.48 -0.27
N ALA A 347 -14.35 -5.60 -0.48
CA ALA A 347 -14.14 -6.81 0.33
C ALA A 347 -12.77 -7.45 0.07
N THR A 348 -12.27 -7.44 -1.17
CA THR A 348 -10.93 -7.97 -1.47
C THR A 348 -9.82 -7.12 -0.85
N GLN A 349 -10.04 -5.80 -0.67
CA GLN A 349 -9.11 -4.91 0.03
C GLN A 349 -8.87 -5.33 1.50
N PHE A 350 -9.84 -5.93 2.16
CA PHE A 350 -9.67 -6.51 3.49
C PHE A 350 -8.54 -7.55 3.50
N PHE A 351 -8.54 -8.46 2.54
CA PHE A 351 -7.49 -9.48 2.41
C PHE A 351 -6.15 -8.86 2.02
N THR A 352 -6.16 -7.84 1.16
CA THR A 352 -4.95 -7.07 0.80
C THR A 352 -4.30 -6.45 2.04
N PHE A 353 -5.08 -5.78 2.88
CA PHE A 353 -4.57 -5.21 4.14
C PHE A 353 -4.17 -6.31 5.14
N GLY A 354 -4.88 -7.45 5.15
CA GLY A 354 -4.50 -8.62 5.93
C GLY A 354 -3.10 -9.13 5.57
N GLY A 355 -2.76 -9.15 4.28
CA GLY A 355 -1.40 -9.45 3.81
C GLY A 355 -0.38 -8.39 4.24
N GLY A 356 -0.76 -7.11 4.15
CA GLY A 356 0.05 -6.00 4.63
C GLY A 356 0.32 -6.03 6.13
N MET A 357 -0.61 -6.55 6.92
CA MET A 357 -0.47 -6.78 8.36
C MET A 357 0.45 -7.98 8.64
N ALA A 358 0.11 -9.14 8.08
CA ALA A 358 0.78 -10.39 8.41
C ALA A 358 2.22 -10.44 7.88
N GLY A 359 2.46 -9.94 6.67
CA GLY A 359 3.76 -10.00 6.02
C GLY A 359 4.87 -9.35 6.84
N PRO A 360 4.83 -8.03 7.07
CA PRO A 360 5.87 -7.35 7.82
C PRO A 360 6.01 -7.86 9.27
N LEU A 361 4.88 -8.20 9.92
CA LEU A 361 4.91 -8.73 11.28
C LEU A 361 5.66 -10.06 11.36
N LEU A 362 5.28 -11.03 10.54
CA LEU A 362 5.90 -12.37 10.54
C LEU A 362 7.36 -12.32 10.06
N PHE A 363 7.65 -11.50 9.04
CA PHE A 363 9.01 -11.30 8.56
C PHE A 363 9.90 -10.69 9.64
N GLY A 364 9.49 -9.61 10.30
CA GLY A 364 10.26 -8.96 11.35
C GLY A 364 10.54 -9.92 12.52
N GLU A 365 9.53 -10.67 12.95
CA GLU A 365 9.70 -11.66 14.03
C GLU A 365 10.60 -12.82 13.60
N SER A 366 10.57 -13.28 12.33
CA SER A 366 11.47 -14.33 11.84
C SER A 366 12.93 -13.87 11.83
N VAL A 367 13.20 -12.65 11.38
CA VAL A 367 14.55 -12.06 11.41
C VAL A 367 15.05 -11.90 12.84
N ARG A 368 14.22 -11.41 13.74
CA ARG A 368 14.52 -11.27 15.18
C ARG A 368 14.81 -12.62 15.84
N ALA A 369 14.13 -13.69 15.41
CA ALA A 369 14.34 -15.05 15.90
C ALA A 369 15.62 -15.71 15.33
N GLY A 370 16.42 -15.00 14.52
CA GLY A 370 17.69 -15.46 14.00
C GLY A 370 17.66 -16.01 12.58
N ALA A 371 16.54 -15.94 11.85
CA ALA A 371 16.50 -16.40 10.45
C ALA A 371 17.39 -15.54 9.52
N GLY A 372 17.69 -14.30 9.91
CA GLY A 372 18.45 -13.36 9.09
C GLY A 372 17.65 -12.81 7.89
N TRP A 373 18.14 -11.72 7.33
CA TRP A 373 17.47 -10.98 6.25
C TRP A 373 17.26 -11.82 4.98
N GLY A 374 18.32 -12.54 4.57
CA GLY A 374 18.29 -13.29 3.31
C GLY A 374 17.32 -14.48 3.36
N TRP A 375 17.38 -15.31 4.40
CA TRP A 375 16.43 -16.42 4.57
C TRP A 375 15.00 -15.94 4.75
N GLY A 376 14.79 -14.77 5.37
CA GLY A 376 13.48 -14.14 5.46
C GLY A 376 12.89 -13.90 4.06
N PHE A 377 13.64 -13.30 3.12
CA PHE A 377 13.16 -13.07 1.74
C PHE A 377 12.96 -14.39 0.97
N VAL A 378 13.82 -15.41 1.16
CA VAL A 378 13.62 -16.74 0.56
C VAL A 378 12.32 -17.37 1.06
N ALA A 379 12.03 -17.26 2.35
CA ALA A 379 10.80 -17.81 2.93
C ALA A 379 9.55 -17.07 2.40
N VAL A 380 9.61 -15.75 2.25
CA VAL A 380 8.51 -14.96 1.67
C VAL A 380 8.17 -15.39 0.25
N ALA A 381 9.12 -15.92 -0.53
CA ALA A 381 8.89 -16.41 -1.89
C ALA A 381 7.83 -17.53 -1.97
N LEU A 382 7.67 -18.31 -0.89
CA LEU A 382 6.64 -19.36 -0.82
C LEU A 382 5.22 -18.78 -0.92
N VAL A 383 5.01 -17.55 -0.45
CA VAL A 383 3.68 -16.94 -0.38
C VAL A 383 3.11 -16.64 -1.77
N PRO A 384 3.80 -15.91 -2.67
CA PRO A 384 3.32 -15.68 -4.02
C PRO A 384 3.35 -16.94 -4.89
N LEU A 385 4.24 -17.92 -4.60
CA LEU A 385 4.26 -19.21 -5.27
C LEU A 385 2.98 -20.01 -4.99
N LEU A 386 2.56 -20.09 -3.73
CA LEU A 386 1.31 -20.74 -3.33
C LEU A 386 0.08 -20.02 -3.93
N ALA A 387 0.13 -18.69 -4.02
CA ALA A 387 -0.92 -17.92 -4.68
C ALA A 387 -1.02 -18.24 -6.18
N ALA A 388 0.11 -18.29 -6.88
CA ALA A 388 0.16 -18.66 -8.30
C ALA A 388 -0.41 -20.07 -8.54
N TRP A 389 -0.03 -21.02 -7.69
CA TRP A 389 -0.56 -22.39 -7.75
C TRP A 389 -2.08 -22.45 -7.49
N ASN A 390 -2.59 -21.75 -6.47
CA ASN A 390 -4.02 -21.67 -6.18
C ASN A 390 -4.80 -21.04 -7.34
N LEU A 391 -4.29 -19.94 -7.90
CA LEU A 391 -4.88 -19.30 -9.08
C LEU A 391 -4.89 -20.25 -10.28
N ALA A 392 -3.81 -20.97 -10.57
CA ALA A 392 -3.72 -21.92 -11.66
C ALA A 392 -4.72 -23.08 -11.52
N ARG A 393 -4.94 -23.57 -10.30
CA ARG A 393 -5.97 -24.59 -10.00
C ARG A 393 -7.38 -24.06 -10.23
N ALA A 394 -7.69 -22.89 -9.66
CA ALA A 394 -9.02 -22.28 -9.78
C ALA A 394 -9.38 -21.89 -11.24
N SER A 395 -8.41 -21.82 -12.16
CA SER A 395 -8.68 -21.61 -13.58
C SER A 395 -9.07 -22.89 -14.35
N ARG A 396 -8.74 -24.07 -13.82
CA ARG A 396 -9.03 -25.37 -14.43
C ARG A 396 -10.39 -25.96 -14.03
N SER A 397 -10.99 -25.42 -12.98
CA SER A 397 -12.28 -25.88 -12.44
C SER A 397 -13.51 -25.17 -13.09
N ARG A 398 -13.31 -24.60 -14.28
CA ARG A 398 -14.37 -23.97 -15.12
C ARG A 398 -14.72 -24.78 -16.34
#